data_8f5674e7a5dfc4ebc567fb42efcce468
#
_entry.id   8f5674e7a5dfc4ebc567fb42efcce468
#
_cell.length_a   1.000
_cell.length_b   1.000
_cell.length_c   1.000
_cell.angle_alpha   90.00
_cell.angle_beta   90.00
_cell.angle_gamma   90.00
#
_symmetry.space_group_name_H-M   'P 1'
#
loop_
_entity.id
_entity.type
_entity.pdbx_description
1 polymer ?
#
loop_
_entity_poly.entity_id
_entity_poly.type
_entity_poly.pdbx_seq_one_letter_code
_entity_poly.pdbx_strand_id
1 'polypeptide(L)'
;MKICKALGNIRKETLCFYQQIGVEQVNIPPYKNSNLQLRPLVPPPQMNPPGPMPEKWDENELNYICEQVRAFELEPTAIELPISRSILLGEEERSADLEDIIERIHIASRVGLSILTYNFTALRASEGYSVRTGAGRGGTNLRDFDFSRIKEKPPLNNLGKKSKRFMWKNLEYFLKIVVPEAENAGVRLALHPNDPPVPEYRGVAQPVWNAASVEKLLGLIDSPANGLFFDTGVATEWGENVPDLIRKWGGQDRISSVHFRNVRTEKPYYRYVETFIDDGDCDPLGSMLALAEIGYGYGIDPDHTPSFDGDTEEARIGWTLAVTQLRTLRDLSIREHQF
;
A
#
# COMPACT_ATOMS: atom_id res chain seq x y z
N MET A 1 15.59 -4.20 8.12
CA MET A 1 14.38 -3.33 8.24
C MET A 1 14.78 -1.87 8.12
N LYS A 2 14.15 -1.11 7.26
CA LYS A 2 14.38 0.32 7.04
C LYS A 2 13.09 1.11 7.27
N ILE A 3 13.18 2.28 7.88
CA ILE A 3 12.02 3.16 8.01
C ILE A 3 11.79 3.85 6.67
N CYS A 4 10.60 3.63 6.14
CA CYS A 4 10.17 4.14 4.85
C CYS A 4 9.03 5.15 5.00
N LYS A 5 8.91 6.05 4.04
CA LYS A 5 7.75 6.92 3.91
C LYS A 5 7.47 7.25 2.45
N ALA A 6 6.21 7.15 2.05
CA ALA A 6 5.79 7.63 0.74
C ALA A 6 5.98 9.15 0.64
N LEU A 7 6.62 9.61 -0.44
CA LEU A 7 6.80 11.03 -0.74
C LEU A 7 5.54 11.60 -1.40
N GLY A 8 5.06 12.72 -0.90
CA GLY A 8 4.05 13.53 -1.57
C GLY A 8 4.64 14.43 -2.67
N ASN A 9 5.90 14.81 -2.52
CA ASN A 9 6.64 15.64 -3.46
C ASN A 9 8.14 15.53 -3.16
N ILE A 10 8.99 16.06 -4.06
CA ILE A 10 10.46 16.10 -3.92
C ILE A 10 10.99 17.48 -3.52
N ARG A 11 10.17 18.32 -2.87
CA ARG A 11 10.64 19.63 -2.40
C ARG A 11 11.67 19.46 -1.29
N LYS A 12 12.65 20.35 -1.26
CA LYS A 12 13.73 20.36 -0.27
C LYS A 12 13.20 20.28 1.16
N GLU A 13 12.15 21.03 1.49
CA GLU A 13 11.56 21.07 2.82
C GLU A 13 10.98 19.72 3.24
N THR A 14 10.39 18.97 2.30
CA THR A 14 9.84 17.63 2.54
C THR A 14 10.97 16.62 2.74
N LEU A 15 11.98 16.64 1.87
CA LEU A 15 13.14 15.72 1.97
C LEU A 15 13.94 15.96 3.24
N CYS A 16 14.23 17.23 3.60
CA CYS A 16 14.87 17.58 4.87
C CYS A 16 14.04 17.12 6.08
N PHE A 17 12.73 17.32 6.06
CA PHE A 17 11.87 16.89 7.15
C PHE A 17 11.91 15.37 7.34
N TYR A 18 11.83 14.58 6.25
CA TYR A 18 11.89 13.13 6.34
C TYR A 18 13.23 12.64 6.89
N GLN A 19 14.33 13.23 6.44
CA GLN A 19 15.65 12.94 6.98
C GLN A 19 15.73 13.26 8.49
N GLN A 20 15.23 14.43 8.92
CA GLN A 20 15.26 14.86 10.32
C GLN A 20 14.48 13.94 11.26
N ILE A 21 13.35 13.39 10.83
CA ILE A 21 12.58 12.44 11.65
C ILE A 21 13.10 10.99 11.58
N GLY A 22 14.11 10.75 10.72
CA GLY A 22 14.81 9.46 10.62
C GLY A 22 14.19 8.47 9.66
N VAL A 23 13.55 8.94 8.60
CA VAL A 23 13.24 8.14 7.42
C VAL A 23 14.54 7.80 6.71
N GLU A 24 14.66 6.58 6.22
CA GLU A 24 15.86 6.04 5.52
C GLU A 24 15.56 5.74 4.06
N GLN A 25 14.34 5.26 3.78
CA GLN A 25 13.88 4.91 2.43
C GLN A 25 12.60 5.67 2.08
N VAL A 26 12.38 5.87 0.79
CA VAL A 26 11.16 6.53 0.33
C VAL A 26 10.55 5.81 -0.87
N ASN A 27 9.24 5.79 -0.90
CA ASN A 27 8.49 5.48 -2.11
C ASN A 27 8.30 6.80 -2.87
N ILE A 28 8.82 6.87 -4.09
CA ILE A 28 8.67 8.08 -4.90
C ILE A 28 7.20 8.31 -5.28
N PRO A 29 6.78 9.59 -5.43
CA PRO A 29 5.41 9.88 -5.80
C PRO A 29 5.09 9.29 -7.19
N PRO A 30 3.81 9.00 -7.47
CA PRO A 30 3.40 8.58 -8.79
C PRO A 30 3.92 9.55 -9.85
N TYR A 31 4.45 8.98 -10.93
CA TYR A 31 5.10 9.73 -12.00
C TYR A 31 4.23 10.89 -12.51
N LYS A 32 4.84 12.10 -12.60
CA LYS A 32 4.20 13.39 -12.95
C LYS A 32 3.04 13.88 -12.05
N ASN A 33 2.73 13.21 -10.97
CA ASN A 33 1.84 13.72 -9.93
C ASN A 33 2.62 14.40 -8.79
N SER A 34 3.63 15.19 -9.14
CA SER A 34 4.49 15.92 -8.19
C SER A 34 3.75 16.98 -7.33
N ASN A 35 2.50 17.25 -7.63
CA ASN A 35 1.57 18.04 -6.82
C ASN A 35 0.58 17.14 -6.09
N LEU A 36 1.06 16.10 -5.39
CA LEU A 36 0.20 15.38 -4.47
C LEU A 36 -0.32 16.39 -3.44
N GLN A 37 -1.57 16.80 -3.67
CA GLN A 37 -2.35 17.46 -2.64
C GLN A 37 -2.36 16.53 -1.43
N LEU A 38 -2.24 17.12 -0.26
CA LEU A 38 -2.39 16.43 1.00
C LEU A 38 -3.56 15.46 0.91
N ARG A 39 -3.30 14.21 1.23
CA ARG A 39 -4.38 13.21 1.24
C ARG A 39 -5.35 13.62 2.35
N PRO A 40 -6.61 13.93 2.04
CA PRO A 40 -7.59 14.21 3.09
C PRO A 40 -7.73 12.97 3.98
N LEU A 41 -8.06 13.20 5.26
CA LEU A 41 -8.27 12.10 6.22
C LEU A 41 -9.27 11.06 5.68
N VAL A 42 -10.31 11.53 5.01
CA VAL A 42 -11.24 10.67 4.26
C VAL A 42 -11.04 10.91 2.76
N PRO A 43 -10.60 9.91 1.99
CA PRO A 43 -10.46 10.06 0.55
C PRO A 43 -11.82 10.26 -0.12
N PRO A 44 -11.87 11.01 -1.23
CA PRO A 44 -13.10 11.15 -1.99
C PRO A 44 -13.61 9.79 -2.49
N PRO A 45 -14.92 9.60 -2.60
CA PRO A 45 -15.49 8.37 -3.14
C PRO A 45 -14.99 8.08 -4.56
N GLN A 46 -14.53 6.86 -4.78
CA GLN A 46 -14.20 6.41 -6.13
C GLN A 46 -15.48 5.99 -6.87
N MET A 47 -15.94 6.81 -7.81
CA MET A 47 -17.16 6.58 -8.57
C MET A 47 -16.92 6.02 -9.99
N ASN A 48 -15.66 5.86 -10.37
CA ASN A 48 -15.24 5.30 -11.64
C ASN A 48 -14.06 4.34 -11.43
N PRO A 49 -13.94 3.31 -12.29
CA PRO A 49 -12.68 2.55 -12.35
C PRO A 49 -11.54 3.47 -12.75
N PRO A 50 -10.29 3.03 -12.56
CA PRO A 50 -9.14 3.72 -13.12
C PRO A 50 -9.33 4.03 -14.61
N GLY A 51 -8.71 5.11 -15.07
CA GLY A 51 -8.73 5.54 -16.47
C GLY A 51 -7.85 4.68 -17.37
N PRO A 52 -7.55 5.18 -18.59
CA PRO A 52 -6.51 4.60 -19.43
C PRO A 52 -5.14 4.69 -18.77
N MET A 53 -4.14 4.01 -19.34
CA MET A 53 -2.75 4.15 -18.88
C MET A 53 -2.35 5.62 -18.90
N PRO A 54 -1.71 6.10 -17.81
CA PRO A 54 -1.15 7.45 -17.79
C PRO A 54 0.06 7.54 -18.70
N GLU A 55 0.55 8.78 -18.93
CA GLU A 55 1.73 9.05 -19.72
C GLU A 55 2.90 8.10 -19.38
N LYS A 56 3.63 7.66 -20.41
CA LYS A 56 4.80 6.79 -20.27
C LYS A 56 5.84 7.40 -19.35
N TRP A 57 6.55 6.55 -18.64
CA TRP A 57 7.68 7.00 -17.83
C TRP A 57 8.84 7.43 -18.74
N ASP A 58 9.46 8.55 -18.43
CA ASP A 58 10.74 8.97 -18.99
C ASP A 58 11.85 8.54 -18.03
N GLU A 59 12.77 7.74 -18.52
CA GLU A 59 13.87 7.19 -17.73
C GLU A 59 14.78 8.26 -17.15
N ASN A 60 15.10 9.30 -17.96
CA ASN A 60 15.99 10.38 -17.52
C ASN A 60 15.34 11.23 -16.43
N GLU A 61 14.04 11.53 -16.58
CA GLU A 61 13.29 12.27 -15.57
C GLU A 61 13.19 11.49 -14.27
N LEU A 62 12.90 10.18 -14.36
CA LEU A 62 12.79 9.32 -13.18
C LEU A 62 14.15 9.15 -12.48
N ASN A 63 15.22 9.00 -13.24
CA ASN A 63 16.57 8.97 -12.69
C ASN A 63 16.93 10.29 -12.00
N TYR A 64 16.60 11.43 -12.61
CA TYR A 64 16.79 12.75 -11.98
C TYR A 64 16.05 12.86 -10.64
N ILE A 65 14.80 12.39 -10.56
CA ILE A 65 14.03 12.36 -9.30
C ILE A 65 14.75 11.52 -8.24
N CYS A 66 15.22 10.33 -8.61
CA CYS A 66 15.95 9.45 -7.71
C CYS A 66 17.25 10.10 -7.20
N GLU A 67 18.00 10.78 -8.08
CA GLU A 67 19.21 11.50 -7.71
C GLU A 67 18.94 12.67 -6.75
N GLN A 68 17.86 13.43 -6.98
CA GLN A 68 17.44 14.49 -6.04
C GLN A 68 17.11 13.93 -4.65
N VAL A 69 16.47 12.78 -4.57
CA VAL A 69 16.17 12.10 -3.31
C VAL A 69 17.46 11.64 -2.62
N ARG A 70 18.37 10.99 -3.35
CA ARG A 70 19.67 10.51 -2.82
C ARG A 70 20.55 11.65 -2.32
N ALA A 71 20.45 12.85 -2.90
CA ALA A 71 21.17 14.03 -2.43
C ALA A 71 20.81 14.45 -0.99
N PHE A 72 19.70 13.95 -0.44
CA PHE A 72 19.26 14.11 0.95
C PHE A 72 19.48 12.85 1.80
N GLU A 73 20.35 11.94 1.38
CA GLU A 73 20.64 10.68 2.09
C GLU A 73 19.40 9.79 2.31
N LEU A 74 18.39 9.95 1.45
CA LEU A 74 17.21 9.11 1.39
C LEU A 74 17.35 8.14 0.21
N GLU A 75 17.00 6.86 0.41
CA GLU A 75 17.08 5.86 -0.67
C GLU A 75 15.70 5.68 -1.33
N PRO A 76 15.54 6.03 -2.60
CA PRO A 76 14.33 5.73 -3.35
C PRO A 76 14.28 4.23 -3.66
N THR A 77 13.23 3.53 -3.23
CA THR A 77 13.13 2.07 -3.36
C THR A 77 11.93 1.60 -4.14
N ALA A 78 10.84 2.35 -4.11
CA ALA A 78 9.59 1.94 -4.76
C ALA A 78 8.90 3.10 -5.48
N ILE A 79 8.08 2.75 -6.47
CA ILE A 79 7.13 3.65 -7.12
C ILE A 79 5.82 2.90 -7.37
N GLU A 80 4.70 3.62 -7.40
CA GLU A 80 3.41 3.03 -7.74
C GLU A 80 3.32 2.73 -9.24
N LEU A 81 3.00 1.47 -9.56
CA LEU A 81 2.72 1.00 -10.92
C LEU A 81 1.23 1.21 -11.20
N PRO A 82 0.86 2.06 -12.15
CA PRO A 82 -0.54 2.29 -12.49
C PRO A 82 -1.13 1.05 -13.19
N ILE A 83 -2.35 0.66 -12.80
CA ILE A 83 -3.09 -0.40 -13.48
C ILE A 83 -4.29 0.23 -14.19
N SER A 84 -4.30 0.16 -15.52
CA SER A 84 -5.34 0.77 -16.33
C SER A 84 -6.68 0.03 -16.25
N ARG A 85 -7.73 0.72 -16.66
CA ARG A 85 -9.06 0.15 -16.82
C ARG A 85 -9.06 -1.09 -17.73
N SER A 86 -8.33 -1.03 -18.84
CA SER A 86 -8.27 -2.10 -19.83
C SER A 86 -7.66 -3.38 -19.24
N ILE A 87 -6.62 -3.26 -18.40
CA ILE A 87 -6.00 -4.38 -17.68
C ILE A 87 -6.98 -4.96 -16.66
N LEU A 88 -7.60 -4.11 -15.83
CA LEU A 88 -8.54 -4.53 -14.79
C LEU A 88 -9.77 -5.24 -15.35
N LEU A 89 -10.32 -4.73 -16.46
CA LEU A 89 -11.57 -5.18 -17.03
C LEU A 89 -11.43 -6.07 -18.29
N GLY A 90 -10.19 -6.26 -18.77
CA GLY A 90 -9.94 -7.08 -19.96
C GLY A 90 -10.46 -6.46 -21.25
N GLU A 91 -10.36 -5.14 -21.39
CA GLU A 91 -10.80 -4.38 -22.55
C GLU A 91 -9.79 -4.48 -23.72
N GLU A 92 -10.10 -3.92 -24.87
CA GLU A 92 -9.36 -4.10 -26.14
C GLU A 92 -7.91 -3.63 -26.05
N GLU A 93 -7.65 -2.51 -25.38
CA GLU A 93 -6.33 -1.90 -25.25
C GLU A 93 -5.38 -2.65 -24.29
N ARG A 94 -5.86 -3.71 -23.62
CA ARG A 94 -5.11 -4.44 -22.58
C ARG A 94 -3.71 -4.88 -23.04
N SER A 95 -3.56 -5.32 -24.29
CA SER A 95 -2.26 -5.81 -24.77
C SER A 95 -1.23 -4.68 -24.88
N ALA A 96 -1.62 -3.52 -25.40
CA ALA A 96 -0.76 -2.35 -25.48
C ALA A 96 -0.42 -1.80 -24.08
N ASP A 97 -1.39 -1.80 -23.18
CA ASP A 97 -1.16 -1.37 -21.80
C ASP A 97 -0.21 -2.31 -21.03
N LEU A 98 -0.24 -3.61 -21.32
CA LEU A 98 0.70 -4.58 -20.75
C LEU A 98 2.12 -4.40 -21.30
N GLU A 99 2.28 -4.05 -22.56
CA GLU A 99 3.59 -3.69 -23.12
C GLU A 99 4.16 -2.44 -22.42
N ASP A 100 3.33 -1.45 -22.13
CA ASP A 100 3.73 -0.27 -21.35
C ASP A 100 4.10 -0.63 -19.89
N ILE A 101 3.37 -1.55 -19.24
CA ILE A 101 3.74 -2.08 -17.92
C ILE A 101 5.12 -2.74 -17.94
N ILE A 102 5.41 -3.56 -18.95
CA ILE A 102 6.71 -4.22 -19.10
C ILE A 102 7.83 -3.20 -19.24
N GLU A 103 7.64 -2.16 -20.08
CA GLU A 103 8.64 -1.09 -20.22
C GLU A 103 8.85 -0.35 -18.88
N ARG A 104 7.80 -0.07 -18.10
CA ARG A 104 7.92 0.53 -16.76
C ARG A 104 8.72 -0.35 -15.80
N ILE A 105 8.55 -1.67 -15.85
CA ILE A 105 9.34 -2.62 -15.06
C ILE A 105 10.83 -2.48 -15.41
N HIS A 106 11.16 -2.43 -16.70
CA HIS A 106 12.54 -2.28 -17.14
C HIS A 106 13.13 -0.90 -16.80
N ILE A 107 12.36 0.18 -16.95
CA ILE A 107 12.79 1.52 -16.53
C ILE A 107 13.07 1.53 -15.03
N ALA A 108 12.17 1.00 -14.20
CA ALA A 108 12.37 0.92 -12.75
C ALA A 108 13.69 0.22 -12.40
N SER A 109 13.95 -0.92 -13.03
CA SER A 109 15.21 -1.66 -12.86
C SER A 109 16.44 -0.80 -13.21
N ARG A 110 16.43 -0.11 -14.36
CA ARG A 110 17.55 0.69 -14.82
C ARG A 110 17.85 1.91 -13.93
N VAL A 111 16.82 2.52 -13.32
CA VAL A 111 17.00 3.66 -12.39
C VAL A 111 17.24 3.22 -10.94
N GLY A 112 17.26 1.90 -10.67
CA GLY A 112 17.55 1.33 -9.35
C GLY A 112 16.36 1.27 -8.40
N LEU A 113 15.13 1.32 -8.90
CA LEU A 113 13.92 1.06 -8.12
C LEU A 113 13.62 -0.44 -8.13
N SER A 114 13.67 -1.06 -6.95
CA SER A 114 13.53 -2.51 -6.82
C SER A 114 12.11 -2.99 -6.57
N ILE A 115 11.17 -2.09 -6.28
CA ILE A 115 9.80 -2.42 -5.91
C ILE A 115 8.79 -1.59 -6.70
N LEU A 116 7.83 -2.26 -7.31
CA LEU A 116 6.66 -1.63 -7.94
C LEU A 116 5.42 -1.99 -7.14
N THR A 117 4.87 -1.02 -6.43
CA THR A 117 3.63 -1.21 -5.66
C THR A 117 2.41 -1.02 -6.56
N TYR A 118 1.37 -1.82 -6.37
CA TYR A 118 0.16 -1.68 -7.18
C TYR A 118 -1.10 -2.18 -6.46
N ASN A 119 -2.24 -1.69 -6.92
CA ASN A 119 -3.56 -2.14 -6.52
C ASN A 119 -4.27 -2.78 -7.72
N PHE A 120 -4.90 -3.94 -7.53
CA PHE A 120 -5.73 -4.55 -8.56
C PHE A 120 -7.22 -4.41 -8.20
N THR A 121 -7.69 -3.16 -8.23
CA THR A 121 -9.01 -2.76 -7.74
C THR A 121 -9.74 -1.93 -8.79
N ALA A 122 -10.84 -2.46 -9.34
CA ALA A 122 -11.65 -1.72 -10.32
C ALA A 122 -12.55 -0.67 -9.66
N LEU A 123 -12.95 -0.87 -8.41
CA LEU A 123 -13.77 0.08 -7.65
C LEU A 123 -13.49 -0.07 -6.15
N ARG A 124 -12.86 0.92 -5.54
CA ARG A 124 -12.56 0.95 -4.11
C ARG A 124 -13.80 1.33 -3.29
N ALA A 125 -14.04 0.62 -2.19
CA ALA A 125 -15.21 0.83 -1.30
C ALA A 125 -15.10 2.11 -0.43
N SER A 126 -14.50 3.18 -0.93
CA SER A 126 -14.17 4.41 -0.19
C SER A 126 -15.37 5.24 0.29
N GLU A 127 -16.57 5.03 -0.27
CA GLU A 127 -17.80 5.68 0.23
C GLU A 127 -18.20 5.26 1.66
N GLY A 128 -17.62 4.17 2.16
CA GLY A 128 -17.86 3.68 3.53
C GLY A 128 -17.04 4.40 4.59
N TYR A 129 -16.08 5.24 4.20
CA TYR A 129 -15.28 6.03 5.13
C TYR A 129 -16.01 7.25 5.68
N SER A 130 -15.64 7.62 6.91
CA SER A 130 -16.09 8.83 7.61
C SER A 130 -15.02 9.32 8.57
N VAL A 131 -15.20 10.49 9.15
CA VAL A 131 -14.39 11.00 10.26
C VAL A 131 -15.13 10.80 11.57
N ARG A 132 -14.47 10.21 12.57
CA ARG A 132 -14.92 10.24 13.97
C ARG A 132 -14.21 11.39 14.69
N THR A 133 -14.88 12.51 14.79
CA THR A 133 -14.34 13.70 15.45
C THR A 133 -14.12 13.45 16.93
N GLY A 134 -12.93 13.77 17.44
CA GLY A 134 -12.58 13.66 18.86
C GLY A 134 -12.52 12.24 19.41
N ALA A 135 -12.55 11.18 18.58
CA ALA A 135 -12.63 9.80 19.03
C ALA A 135 -11.27 9.19 19.40
N GLY A 136 -10.19 9.82 19.03
CA GLY A 136 -8.84 9.38 19.35
C GLY A 136 -8.32 9.94 20.68
N ARG A 137 -7.15 9.46 21.07
CA ARG A 137 -6.43 9.93 22.26
C ARG A 137 -6.25 11.45 22.24
N GLY A 138 -6.60 12.12 23.33
CA GLY A 138 -6.50 13.58 23.46
C GLY A 138 -7.46 14.37 22.57
N GLY A 139 -8.50 13.73 22.02
CA GLY A 139 -9.49 14.38 21.17
C GLY A 139 -9.09 14.44 19.68
N THR A 140 -8.08 13.68 19.25
CA THR A 140 -7.69 13.60 17.83
C THR A 140 -8.82 13.02 16.97
N ASN A 141 -8.88 13.43 15.71
CA ASN A 141 -9.84 12.88 14.76
C ASN A 141 -9.30 11.59 14.13
N LEU A 142 -10.18 10.59 14.05
CA LEU A 142 -9.86 9.30 13.46
C LEU A 142 -10.67 9.06 12.19
N ARG A 143 -10.12 8.31 11.24
CA ARG A 143 -10.85 7.79 10.09
C ARG A 143 -11.51 6.48 10.47
N ASP A 144 -12.78 6.30 10.12
CA ASP A 144 -13.46 5.02 10.28
C ASP A 144 -14.04 4.52 8.96
N PHE A 145 -14.24 3.22 8.90
CA PHE A 145 -14.96 2.54 7.83
C PHE A 145 -16.13 1.75 8.40
N ASP A 146 -17.28 1.81 7.73
CA ASP A 146 -18.44 0.98 8.04
C ASP A 146 -19.13 0.53 6.75
N PHE A 147 -19.06 -0.76 6.46
CA PHE A 147 -19.65 -1.34 5.26
C PHE A 147 -21.19 -1.21 5.23
N SER A 148 -21.84 -1.09 6.38
CA SER A 148 -23.31 -0.90 6.45
C SER A 148 -23.77 0.39 5.73
N ARG A 149 -22.91 1.39 5.60
CA ARG A 149 -23.18 2.65 4.89
C ARG A 149 -23.32 2.46 3.37
N ILE A 150 -22.79 1.37 2.83
CA ILE A 150 -22.60 1.18 1.39
C ILE A 150 -23.08 -0.17 0.84
N LYS A 151 -23.36 -1.15 1.69
CA LYS A 151 -23.67 -2.54 1.28
C LYS A 151 -24.90 -2.65 0.35
N GLU A 152 -25.88 -1.75 0.51
CA GLU A 152 -27.12 -1.74 -0.28
C GLU A 152 -27.03 -0.82 -1.51
N LYS A 153 -25.88 -0.17 -1.75
CA LYS A 153 -25.72 0.72 -2.90
C LYS A 153 -25.74 -0.06 -4.22
N PRO A 154 -26.50 0.39 -5.22
CA PRO A 154 -26.62 -0.32 -6.49
C PRO A 154 -25.31 -0.28 -7.28
N PRO A 155 -25.10 -1.20 -8.23
CA PRO A 155 -24.02 -1.13 -9.20
C PRO A 155 -23.97 0.21 -9.93
N LEU A 156 -22.76 0.67 -10.28
CA LEU A 156 -22.61 1.85 -11.13
C LEU A 156 -22.96 1.53 -12.57
N ASN A 157 -23.74 2.42 -13.22
CA ASN A 157 -24.21 2.21 -14.60
C ASN A 157 -23.05 2.09 -15.61
N ASN A 158 -21.96 2.83 -15.39
CA ASN A 158 -20.79 2.85 -16.27
C ASN A 158 -19.83 1.66 -16.08
N LEU A 159 -20.08 0.80 -15.08
CA LEU A 159 -19.22 -0.34 -14.77
C LEU A 159 -19.97 -1.67 -14.77
N GLY A 160 -21.23 -1.67 -14.29
CA GLY A 160 -22.04 -2.86 -14.13
C GLY A 160 -21.49 -3.84 -13.09
N LYS A 161 -21.98 -5.07 -13.10
CA LYS A 161 -21.50 -6.12 -12.19
C LYS A 161 -20.23 -6.79 -12.74
N LYS A 162 -19.27 -7.04 -11.86
CA LYS A 162 -18.02 -7.77 -12.16
C LYS A 162 -17.85 -8.89 -11.13
N SER A 163 -18.05 -10.13 -11.57
CA SER A 163 -18.00 -11.28 -10.68
C SER A 163 -16.59 -11.57 -10.15
N LYS A 164 -16.48 -12.30 -9.04
CA LYS A 164 -15.20 -12.79 -8.51
C LYS A 164 -14.40 -13.54 -9.56
N ARG A 165 -15.03 -14.45 -10.33
CA ARG A 165 -14.37 -15.20 -11.41
C ARG A 165 -13.80 -14.28 -12.50
N PHE A 166 -14.54 -13.22 -12.85
CA PHE A 166 -14.09 -12.24 -13.85
C PHE A 166 -12.86 -11.49 -13.38
N MET A 167 -12.88 -10.93 -12.16
CA MET A 167 -11.75 -10.17 -11.63
C MET A 167 -10.50 -11.05 -11.45
N TRP A 168 -10.66 -12.29 -10.94
CA TRP A 168 -9.55 -13.23 -10.83
C TRP A 168 -8.95 -13.63 -12.17
N LYS A 169 -9.76 -13.83 -13.20
CA LYS A 169 -9.27 -14.14 -14.56
C LYS A 169 -8.36 -13.03 -15.09
N ASN A 170 -8.73 -11.77 -14.87
CA ASN A 170 -7.94 -10.64 -15.33
C ASN A 170 -6.65 -10.46 -14.50
N LEU A 171 -6.71 -10.65 -13.18
CA LEU A 171 -5.54 -10.63 -12.32
C LEU A 171 -4.55 -11.75 -12.67
N GLU A 172 -5.04 -12.97 -12.87
CA GLU A 172 -4.21 -14.10 -13.27
C GLU A 172 -3.55 -13.86 -14.65
N TYR A 173 -4.30 -13.31 -15.60
CA TYR A 173 -3.77 -12.95 -16.92
C TYR A 173 -2.66 -11.89 -16.81
N PHE A 174 -2.88 -10.85 -16.02
CA PHE A 174 -1.89 -9.81 -15.75
C PHE A 174 -0.61 -10.42 -15.15
N LEU A 175 -0.71 -11.16 -14.06
CA LEU A 175 0.45 -11.73 -13.37
C LEU A 175 1.27 -12.68 -14.26
N LYS A 176 0.61 -13.52 -15.06
CA LYS A 176 1.31 -14.46 -15.96
C LYS A 176 2.19 -13.77 -17.00
N ILE A 177 1.87 -12.51 -17.33
CA ILE A 177 2.66 -11.73 -18.29
C ILE A 177 3.75 -10.94 -17.57
N VAL A 178 3.41 -10.24 -16.47
CA VAL A 178 4.32 -9.25 -15.90
C VAL A 178 5.29 -9.83 -14.86
N VAL A 179 4.94 -10.93 -14.16
CA VAL A 179 5.82 -11.47 -13.11
C VAL A 179 7.12 -12.05 -13.69
N PRO A 180 7.13 -12.80 -14.80
CA PRO A 180 8.38 -13.25 -15.42
C PRO A 180 9.30 -12.10 -15.85
N GLU A 181 8.72 -11.01 -16.36
CA GLU A 181 9.48 -9.81 -16.76
C GLU A 181 10.08 -9.10 -15.55
N ALA A 182 9.30 -8.98 -14.47
CA ALA A 182 9.77 -8.40 -13.22
C ALA A 182 10.90 -9.22 -12.59
N GLU A 183 10.77 -10.56 -12.59
CA GLU A 183 11.81 -11.46 -12.10
C GLU A 183 13.10 -11.32 -12.91
N ASN A 184 13.01 -11.32 -14.24
CA ASN A 184 14.15 -11.13 -15.13
C ASN A 184 14.82 -9.74 -14.94
N ALA A 185 14.05 -8.71 -14.64
CA ALA A 185 14.53 -7.37 -14.39
C ALA A 185 15.07 -7.16 -12.95
N GLY A 186 14.93 -8.14 -12.04
CA GLY A 186 15.28 -8.00 -10.64
C GLY A 186 14.36 -7.06 -9.86
N VAL A 187 13.12 -6.88 -10.30
CA VAL A 187 12.11 -6.00 -9.69
C VAL A 187 11.02 -6.83 -9.03
N ARG A 188 10.52 -6.39 -7.90
CA ARG A 188 9.42 -7.03 -7.16
C ARG A 188 8.11 -6.28 -7.39
N LEU A 189 7.08 -7.00 -7.78
CA LEU A 189 5.72 -6.50 -7.88
C LEU A 189 5.04 -6.69 -6.53
N ALA A 190 4.69 -5.60 -5.85
CA ALA A 190 4.11 -5.62 -4.51
C ALA A 190 2.63 -5.25 -4.56
N LEU A 191 1.75 -6.25 -4.59
CA LEU A 191 0.31 -6.03 -4.57
C LEU A 191 -0.13 -5.60 -3.17
N HIS A 192 -0.79 -4.44 -3.07
CA HIS A 192 -1.51 -4.03 -1.88
C HIS A 192 -2.89 -4.72 -1.86
N PRO A 193 -3.26 -5.43 -0.78
CA PRO A 193 -4.59 -6.01 -0.65
C PRO A 193 -5.70 -4.96 -0.79
N ASN A 194 -6.91 -5.42 -1.12
CA ASN A 194 -8.04 -4.51 -1.18
C ASN A 194 -8.32 -3.88 0.18
N ASP A 195 -8.32 -2.55 0.23
CA ASP A 195 -8.65 -1.74 1.40
C ASP A 195 -9.70 -0.67 0.98
N PRO A 196 -10.91 -0.70 1.58
CA PRO A 196 -11.42 -1.62 2.62
C PRO A 196 -11.57 -3.07 2.15
N PRO A 197 -11.33 -4.06 3.05
CA PRO A 197 -11.31 -5.47 2.69
C PRO A 197 -12.72 -6.09 2.70
N VAL A 198 -13.55 -5.65 1.77
CA VAL A 198 -14.89 -6.21 1.56
C VAL A 198 -14.92 -7.12 0.33
N PRO A 199 -15.71 -8.19 0.31
CA PRO A 199 -15.71 -9.15 -0.81
C PRO A 199 -16.22 -8.56 -2.11
N GLU A 200 -17.13 -7.60 -2.03
CA GLU A 200 -17.78 -6.94 -3.17
C GLU A 200 -18.22 -5.53 -2.78
N TYR A 201 -18.12 -4.61 -3.72
CA TYR A 201 -18.65 -3.26 -3.56
C TYR A 201 -19.37 -2.82 -4.84
N ARG A 202 -20.63 -2.40 -4.74
CA ARG A 202 -21.49 -1.98 -5.85
C ARG A 202 -21.51 -2.99 -7.03
N GLY A 203 -21.55 -4.30 -6.70
CA GLY A 203 -21.57 -5.38 -7.69
C GLY A 203 -20.21 -5.69 -8.32
N VAL A 204 -19.12 -5.07 -7.83
CA VAL A 204 -17.75 -5.35 -8.28
C VAL A 204 -17.02 -6.14 -7.21
N ALA A 205 -16.61 -7.36 -7.54
CA ALA A 205 -15.86 -8.22 -6.63
C ALA A 205 -14.45 -7.67 -6.40
N GLN A 206 -14.01 -7.72 -5.14
CA GLN A 206 -12.64 -7.42 -4.73
C GLN A 206 -11.81 -8.71 -4.78
N PRO A 207 -10.75 -8.82 -5.60
CA PRO A 207 -10.05 -10.09 -5.74
C PRO A 207 -9.24 -10.47 -4.50
N VAL A 208 -8.51 -9.52 -3.89
CA VAL A 208 -7.56 -9.80 -2.80
C VAL A 208 -7.99 -9.08 -1.52
N TRP A 209 -9.07 -9.55 -0.90
CA TRP A 209 -9.74 -8.90 0.24
C TRP A 209 -9.61 -9.64 1.57
N ASN A 210 -8.93 -10.81 1.62
CA ASN A 210 -8.69 -11.58 2.83
C ASN A 210 -7.47 -12.49 2.69
N ALA A 211 -7.02 -13.10 3.79
CA ALA A 211 -5.84 -13.96 3.83
C ALA A 211 -5.92 -15.13 2.82
N ALA A 212 -7.08 -15.80 2.70
CA ALA A 212 -7.25 -16.89 1.74
C ALA A 212 -7.10 -16.44 0.28
N SER A 213 -7.47 -15.20 -0.04
CA SER A 213 -7.27 -14.63 -1.37
C SER A 213 -5.81 -14.23 -1.62
N VAL A 214 -5.08 -13.84 -0.59
CA VAL A 214 -3.63 -13.65 -0.66
C VAL A 214 -2.92 -14.98 -0.93
N GLU A 215 -3.26 -16.06 -0.22
CA GLU A 215 -2.72 -17.39 -0.49
C GLU A 215 -2.92 -17.82 -1.96
N LYS A 216 -4.13 -17.57 -2.46
CA LYS A 216 -4.44 -17.84 -3.87
C LYS A 216 -3.58 -16.99 -4.82
N LEU A 217 -3.40 -15.70 -4.53
CA LEU A 217 -2.56 -14.80 -5.32
C LEU A 217 -1.11 -15.31 -5.41
N LEU A 218 -0.52 -15.60 -4.25
CA LEU A 218 0.86 -16.06 -4.15
C LEU A 218 1.06 -17.43 -4.83
N GLY A 219 0.05 -18.28 -4.77
CA GLY A 219 0.05 -19.61 -5.43
C GLY A 219 -0.15 -19.57 -6.96
N LEU A 220 -0.53 -18.43 -7.57
CA LEU A 220 -0.65 -18.35 -9.03
C LEU A 220 0.69 -18.45 -9.73
N ILE A 221 1.72 -17.81 -9.18
CA ILE A 221 3.09 -17.86 -9.69
C ILE A 221 4.02 -17.89 -8.49
N ASP A 222 4.80 -18.96 -8.39
CA ASP A 222 5.78 -19.16 -7.32
C ASP A 222 7.08 -18.42 -7.64
N SER A 223 7.07 -17.12 -7.35
CA SER A 223 8.22 -16.22 -7.56
C SER A 223 8.25 -15.13 -6.50
N PRO A 224 9.42 -14.76 -5.95
CA PRO A 224 9.57 -13.59 -5.10
C PRO A 224 9.13 -12.28 -5.78
N ALA A 225 9.17 -12.22 -7.13
CA ALA A 225 8.68 -11.08 -7.89
C ALA A 225 7.14 -10.93 -7.83
N ASN A 226 6.39 -12.00 -7.47
CA ASN A 226 4.97 -11.95 -7.15
C ASN A 226 4.80 -11.77 -5.64
N GLY A 227 4.97 -10.56 -5.15
CA GLY A 227 5.00 -10.24 -3.73
C GLY A 227 3.83 -9.38 -3.25
N LEU A 228 3.89 -9.05 -1.99
CA LEU A 228 2.90 -8.25 -1.27
C LEU A 228 3.47 -6.91 -0.84
N PHE A 229 2.66 -5.89 -0.94
CA PHE A 229 2.70 -4.72 -0.09
C PHE A 229 1.82 -5.06 1.13
N PHE A 230 2.43 -5.72 2.10
CA PHE A 230 1.72 -6.21 3.28
C PHE A 230 1.26 -5.03 4.14
N ASP A 231 0.02 -5.07 4.64
CA ASP A 231 -0.55 -4.02 5.48
C ASP A 231 -1.04 -4.63 6.80
N THR A 232 -0.43 -4.23 7.92
CA THR A 232 -0.77 -4.74 9.25
C THR A 232 -2.19 -4.36 9.68
N GLY A 233 -2.66 -3.17 9.29
CA GLY A 233 -4.04 -2.73 9.53
C GLY A 233 -5.03 -3.59 8.76
N VAL A 234 -4.82 -3.79 7.45
CA VAL A 234 -5.71 -4.65 6.62
C VAL A 234 -5.74 -6.09 7.15
N ALA A 235 -4.60 -6.64 7.56
CA ALA A 235 -4.56 -7.98 8.15
C ALA A 235 -5.34 -8.05 9.48
N THR A 236 -5.30 -6.99 10.29
CA THR A 236 -6.12 -6.85 11.50
C THR A 236 -7.60 -6.73 11.17
N GLU A 237 -7.96 -5.98 10.11
CA GLU A 237 -9.34 -5.85 9.61
C GLU A 237 -9.92 -7.19 9.15
N TRP A 238 -9.08 -8.16 8.71
CA TRP A 238 -9.50 -9.53 8.43
C TRP A 238 -9.77 -10.36 9.69
N GLY A 239 -9.29 -9.90 10.86
CA GLY A 239 -9.34 -10.64 12.12
C GLY A 239 -8.26 -11.69 12.26
N GLU A 240 -7.17 -11.56 11.52
CA GLU A 240 -6.03 -12.48 11.51
C GLU A 240 -4.98 -12.11 12.55
N ASN A 241 -4.16 -13.09 12.94
CA ASN A 241 -2.95 -12.84 13.73
C ASN A 241 -1.85 -12.30 12.81
N VAL A 242 -1.55 -11.01 12.93
CA VAL A 242 -0.61 -10.30 12.04
C VAL A 242 0.82 -10.86 12.13
N PRO A 243 1.41 -11.10 13.34
CA PRO A 243 2.72 -11.74 13.46
C PRO A 243 2.82 -13.10 12.74
N ASP A 244 1.78 -13.93 12.81
CA ASP A 244 1.78 -15.24 12.16
C ASP A 244 1.74 -15.13 10.64
N LEU A 245 0.98 -14.18 10.10
CA LEU A 245 0.98 -13.91 8.66
C LEU A 245 2.33 -13.40 8.16
N ILE A 246 3.00 -12.53 8.95
CA ILE A 246 4.35 -12.04 8.64
C ILE A 246 5.33 -13.21 8.58
N ARG A 247 5.35 -14.09 9.59
CA ARG A 247 6.21 -15.28 9.58
C ARG A 247 5.93 -16.18 8.38
N LYS A 248 4.65 -16.39 8.08
CA LYS A 248 4.21 -17.28 6.99
C LYS A 248 4.62 -16.75 5.63
N TRP A 249 4.24 -15.55 5.27
CA TRP A 249 4.49 -15.02 3.92
C TRP A 249 5.89 -14.40 3.79
N GLY A 250 6.39 -13.81 4.86
CA GLY A 250 7.75 -13.27 4.88
C GLY A 250 8.81 -14.38 4.88
N GLY A 251 8.57 -15.49 5.61
CA GLY A 251 9.44 -16.66 5.56
C GLY A 251 9.51 -17.34 4.17
N GLN A 252 8.55 -17.06 3.29
CA GLN A 252 8.56 -17.45 1.87
C GLN A 252 9.13 -16.37 0.96
N ASP A 253 9.71 -15.28 1.50
CA ASP A 253 10.19 -14.11 0.77
C ASP A 253 9.10 -13.43 -0.11
N ARG A 254 7.86 -13.35 0.41
CA ARG A 254 6.72 -12.77 -0.33
C ARG A 254 6.32 -11.37 0.13
N ILE A 255 6.92 -10.81 1.18
CA ILE A 255 6.66 -9.44 1.64
C ILE A 255 7.72 -8.52 1.06
N SER A 256 7.32 -7.64 0.14
CA SER A 256 8.22 -6.71 -0.55
C SER A 256 8.20 -5.30 0.02
N SER A 257 7.11 -4.90 0.66
CA SER A 257 6.95 -3.62 1.37
C SER A 257 5.93 -3.80 2.49
N VAL A 258 5.96 -2.95 3.51
CA VAL A 258 5.05 -3.02 4.65
C VAL A 258 4.44 -1.66 4.92
N HIS A 259 3.10 -1.59 4.96
CA HIS A 259 2.36 -0.60 5.71
C HIS A 259 2.20 -1.08 7.15
N PHE A 260 2.74 -0.31 8.09
CA PHE A 260 2.73 -0.65 9.51
C PHE A 260 1.84 0.32 10.28
N ARG A 261 0.56 0.12 10.18
CA ARG A 261 -0.49 0.91 10.82
C ARG A 261 -1.34 0.05 11.75
N ASN A 262 -2.18 0.66 12.55
CA ASN A 262 -3.07 -0.04 13.46
C ASN A 262 -4.53 0.40 13.31
N VAL A 263 -5.43 -0.51 13.60
CA VAL A 263 -6.86 -0.29 13.57
C VAL A 263 -7.52 -0.93 14.80
N ARG A 264 -8.66 -0.38 15.21
CA ARG A 264 -9.57 -1.02 16.14
C ARG A 264 -10.77 -1.55 15.37
N THR A 265 -11.00 -2.85 15.42
CA THR A 265 -12.06 -3.53 14.68
C THR A 265 -13.34 -3.65 15.50
N GLU A 266 -14.48 -3.57 14.85
CA GLU A 266 -15.78 -3.86 15.42
C GLU A 266 -16.40 -5.07 14.71
N LYS A 267 -16.88 -6.04 15.46
CA LYS A 267 -17.53 -7.21 14.84
C LYS A 267 -18.97 -6.87 14.40
N PRO A 268 -19.40 -7.32 13.22
CA PRO A 268 -18.63 -8.08 12.22
C PRO A 268 -17.51 -7.24 11.59
N TYR A 269 -16.41 -7.86 11.16
CA TYR A 269 -15.13 -7.23 10.78
C TYR A 269 -15.16 -6.14 9.72
N TYR A 270 -16.24 -5.93 9.01
CA TYR A 270 -16.32 -4.84 8.01
C TYR A 270 -16.61 -3.46 8.62
N ARG A 271 -16.20 -3.27 9.88
CA ARG A 271 -16.23 -1.99 10.60
C ARG A 271 -14.95 -1.84 11.37
N TYR A 272 -14.26 -0.73 11.19
CA TYR A 272 -13.01 -0.45 11.89
C TYR A 272 -12.76 1.05 12.02
N VAL A 273 -11.86 1.40 12.92
CA VAL A 273 -11.36 2.76 13.11
C VAL A 273 -9.85 2.72 13.02
N GLU A 274 -9.25 3.56 12.20
CA GLU A 274 -7.80 3.72 12.12
C GLU A 274 -7.31 4.50 13.34
N THR A 275 -6.29 3.96 14.00
CA THR A 275 -5.80 4.47 15.28
C THR A 275 -4.33 4.87 15.21
N PHE A 276 -3.75 5.27 16.34
CA PHE A 276 -2.31 5.30 16.51
C PHE A 276 -1.72 3.90 16.40
N ILE A 277 -0.43 3.79 16.09
CA ILE A 277 0.27 2.49 16.00
C ILE A 277 0.15 1.71 17.32
N ASP A 278 0.17 2.41 18.45
CA ASP A 278 0.12 1.87 19.81
C ASP A 278 -1.29 1.76 20.43
N ASP A 279 -2.36 1.99 19.64
CA ASP A 279 -3.74 2.11 20.17
C ASP A 279 -4.78 1.35 19.32
N GLY A 280 -4.46 0.15 18.85
CA GLY A 280 -5.35 -0.68 18.05
C GLY A 280 -5.32 -2.15 18.47
N ASP A 281 -5.94 -3.00 17.65
CA ASP A 281 -6.05 -4.44 17.90
C ASP A 281 -4.88 -5.25 17.33
N CYS A 282 -4.05 -4.66 16.44
CA CYS A 282 -2.79 -5.25 16.01
C CYS A 282 -1.79 -5.24 17.18
N ASP A 283 -1.05 -6.33 17.35
CA ASP A 283 0.14 -6.36 18.23
C ASP A 283 1.35 -5.73 17.50
N PRO A 284 1.70 -4.47 17.76
CA PRO A 284 2.77 -3.82 17.02
C PRO A 284 4.16 -4.36 17.39
N LEU A 285 4.38 -4.76 18.66
CA LEU A 285 5.65 -5.33 19.06
C LEU A 285 5.83 -6.74 18.48
N GLY A 286 4.84 -7.61 18.60
CA GLY A 286 4.88 -8.95 18.01
C GLY A 286 5.03 -8.92 16.49
N SER A 287 4.39 -7.97 15.81
CA SER A 287 4.54 -7.79 14.36
C SER A 287 5.96 -7.34 13.97
N MET A 288 6.56 -6.43 14.74
CA MET A 288 7.91 -5.97 14.47
C MET A 288 8.96 -7.06 14.79
N LEU A 289 8.74 -7.85 15.87
CA LEU A 289 9.55 -9.03 16.19
C LEU A 289 9.48 -10.07 15.06
N ALA A 290 8.29 -10.36 14.54
CA ALA A 290 8.12 -11.28 13.43
C ALA A 290 8.87 -10.82 12.16
N LEU A 291 8.89 -9.51 11.86
CA LEU A 291 9.70 -8.94 10.79
C LEU A 291 11.21 -9.11 11.04
N ALA A 292 11.66 -8.97 12.29
CA ALA A 292 13.06 -9.21 12.66
C ALA A 292 13.45 -10.69 12.52
N GLU A 293 12.60 -11.60 13.02
CA GLU A 293 12.79 -13.05 12.94
C GLU A 293 12.98 -13.59 11.51
N ILE A 294 12.21 -13.04 10.55
CA ILE A 294 12.33 -13.43 9.12
C ILE A 294 13.47 -12.72 8.39
N GLY A 295 14.24 -11.85 9.06
CA GLY A 295 15.31 -11.07 8.44
C GLY A 295 14.81 -10.04 7.41
N TYR A 296 13.59 -9.48 7.61
CA TYR A 296 13.00 -8.53 6.66
C TYR A 296 13.92 -7.34 6.36
N GLY A 297 14.26 -7.12 5.09
CA GLY A 297 15.26 -6.14 4.66
C GLY A 297 14.72 -4.84 4.07
N TYR A 298 13.42 -4.79 3.74
CA TYR A 298 12.82 -3.68 3.00
C TYR A 298 12.21 -2.60 3.90
N GLY A 299 11.46 -1.68 3.28
CA GLY A 299 10.85 -0.52 3.92
C GLY A 299 9.60 -0.82 4.75
N ILE A 300 9.47 -0.12 5.88
CA ILE A 300 8.30 -0.12 6.76
C ILE A 300 7.77 1.31 6.79
N ASP A 301 6.57 1.55 6.24
CA ASP A 301 5.89 2.86 6.15
C ASP A 301 4.72 2.90 7.14
N PRO A 302 4.58 3.95 7.97
CA PRO A 302 3.43 4.08 8.88
C PRO A 302 2.08 4.28 8.18
N ASP A 303 2.03 4.53 6.86
CA ASP A 303 0.86 4.73 5.99
C ASP A 303 -0.09 5.84 6.44
N HIS A 304 -0.67 5.74 7.64
CA HIS A 304 -1.63 6.70 8.18
C HIS A 304 -1.19 7.28 9.52
N THR A 305 -1.78 8.43 9.87
CA THR A 305 -1.69 9.04 11.19
C THR A 305 -3.02 9.69 11.54
N PRO A 306 -3.47 9.65 12.81
CA PRO A 306 -4.59 10.47 13.27
C PRO A 306 -4.37 11.94 12.99
N SER A 307 -5.46 12.71 12.88
CA SER A 307 -5.39 14.14 12.68
C SER A 307 -5.25 14.88 14.02
N PHE A 308 -4.12 15.55 14.20
CA PHE A 308 -3.81 16.34 15.40
C PHE A 308 -4.31 17.76 15.28
N ASP A 309 -4.78 18.34 16.40
CA ASP A 309 -5.05 19.76 16.47
C ASP A 309 -3.74 20.57 16.40
N GLY A 310 -3.72 21.56 15.54
CA GLY A 310 -2.53 22.42 15.34
C GLY A 310 -1.41 21.78 14.51
N ASP A 311 -1.65 20.61 13.90
CA ASP A 311 -0.69 20.04 12.97
C ASP A 311 -0.59 20.87 11.68
N THR A 312 0.50 20.69 10.95
CA THR A 312 0.67 21.28 9.63
C THR A 312 -0.23 20.58 8.61
N GLU A 313 -0.47 21.22 7.48
CA GLU A 313 -1.18 20.61 6.36
C GLU A 313 -0.51 19.29 5.90
N GLU A 314 0.82 19.17 6.04
CA GLU A 314 1.59 17.95 5.71
C GLU A 314 1.59 16.92 6.85
N ALA A 315 0.78 17.12 7.91
CA ALA A 315 0.67 16.23 9.07
C ALA A 315 2.02 15.93 9.75
N ARG A 316 2.89 16.95 9.91
CA ARG A 316 4.27 16.76 10.42
C ARG A 316 4.32 16.25 11.84
N ILE A 317 3.40 16.67 12.72
CA ILE A 317 3.31 16.15 14.10
C ILE A 317 2.96 14.66 14.06
N GLY A 318 1.92 14.31 13.30
CA GLY A 318 1.48 12.93 13.15
C GLY A 318 2.58 12.02 12.61
N TRP A 319 3.27 12.43 11.53
CA TRP A 319 4.37 11.65 10.95
C TRP A 319 5.58 11.53 11.88
N THR A 320 5.92 12.60 12.61
CA THR A 320 7.01 12.54 13.59
C THR A 320 6.73 11.50 14.66
N LEU A 321 5.51 11.46 15.19
CA LEU A 321 5.12 10.46 16.18
C LEU A 321 5.17 9.04 15.58
N ALA A 322 4.51 8.81 14.45
CA ALA A 322 4.43 7.50 13.83
C ALA A 322 5.81 6.93 13.46
N VAL A 323 6.66 7.73 12.81
CA VAL A 323 8.03 7.34 12.47
C VAL A 323 8.88 7.06 13.71
N THR A 324 8.72 7.87 14.78
CA THR A 324 9.44 7.64 16.05
C THR A 324 9.01 6.32 16.69
N GLN A 325 7.71 6.01 16.70
CA GLN A 325 7.20 4.74 17.20
C GLN A 325 7.77 3.55 16.42
N LEU A 326 7.75 3.61 15.07
CA LEU A 326 8.33 2.56 14.23
C LEU A 326 9.82 2.35 14.48
N ARG A 327 10.59 3.42 14.58
CA ARG A 327 12.03 3.35 14.89
C ARG A 327 12.28 2.68 16.24
N THR A 328 11.51 3.07 17.25
CA THR A 328 11.64 2.50 18.60
C THR A 328 11.32 1.01 18.60
N LEU A 329 10.20 0.60 17.97
CA LEU A 329 9.81 -0.80 17.85
C LEU A 329 10.86 -1.61 17.10
N ARG A 330 11.34 -1.10 15.96
CA ARG A 330 12.41 -1.74 15.17
C ARG A 330 13.68 -1.95 15.98
N ASP A 331 14.16 -0.91 16.63
CA ASP A 331 15.43 -0.95 17.35
C ASP A 331 15.35 -1.89 18.57
N LEU A 332 14.20 -1.96 19.24
CA LEU A 332 13.94 -2.94 20.30
C LEU A 332 13.92 -4.37 19.71
N SER A 333 13.18 -4.60 18.65
CA SER A 333 13.04 -5.94 18.05
C SER A 333 14.35 -6.48 17.49
N ILE A 334 15.22 -5.64 16.93
CA ILE A 334 16.56 -6.06 16.50
C ILE A 334 17.43 -6.48 17.69
N ARG A 335 17.35 -5.76 18.81
CA ARG A 335 18.11 -6.12 20.03
C ARG A 335 17.64 -7.45 20.61
N GLU A 336 16.33 -7.64 20.76
CA GLU A 336 15.74 -8.89 21.26
C GLU A 336 16.10 -10.10 20.39
N HIS A 337 16.21 -9.91 19.07
CA HIS A 337 16.56 -10.99 18.15
C HIS A 337 18.07 -11.34 18.13
N GLN A 338 18.94 -10.50 18.70
CA GLN A 338 20.38 -10.73 18.78
C GLN A 338 20.79 -11.52 20.04
N PHE A 339 19.88 -11.76 20.96
CA PHE A 339 20.05 -12.56 22.18
C PHE A 339 19.27 -13.88 22.09
#